data_6cade7154b4f8e1f994b941f578daab6
#
_entry.id   6cade7154b4f8e1f994b941f578daab6
#
_cell.length_a   1.000
_cell.length_b   1.000
_cell.length_c   1.000
_cell.angle_alpha   90.00
_cell.angle_beta   90.00
_cell.angle_gamma   90.00
#
_symmetry.space_group_name_H-M   'P 1'
#
loop_
_entity.id
_entity.type
_entity.pdbx_description
1 polymer ?
#
loop_
_entity_poly.entity_id
_entity_poly.type
_entity_poly.pdbx_seq_one_letter_code
_entity_poly.pdbx_strand_id
1 'polypeptide(L)'
;LSFAVFCGLALALASCANEDVAQGTTGTETDNNKNLTTFVAGDEAKTRTTMDYNTGAFYWEAGDYIYVKDDDNVWQKSNNAPSGKVASFKFKVPGKFTKGNTYKVYYPGKNGNQDQVTISAAQTQATPNTTDHFGVSGDCGTASASWSNAKNGFVFALDHQAAILVFQPYTSNTILQSCYLTKVEVTSDNDITHTYTLDP
;
A
#
# COMPACT_ATOMS: atom_id res chain seq x y z
N LEU A 1 -41.18 -57.88 3.75
CA LEU A 1 -41.45 -56.44 3.52
C LEU A 1 -40.12 -55.66 3.71
N SER A 2 -39.46 -55.34 2.58
CA SER A 2 -38.23 -54.55 2.58
C SER A 2 -38.56 -53.15 2.12
N PHE A 3 -38.27 -52.16 2.94
CA PHE A 3 -38.29 -50.75 2.56
C PHE A 3 -36.86 -50.32 2.22
N ALA A 4 -36.62 -50.03 0.96
CA ALA A 4 -35.37 -49.39 0.51
C ALA A 4 -35.53 -47.88 0.64
N VAL A 5 -34.71 -47.24 1.49
CA VAL A 5 -34.59 -45.79 1.56
C VAL A 5 -33.47 -45.36 0.62
N PHE A 6 -33.85 -44.66 -0.44
CA PHE A 6 -32.95 -44.00 -1.36
C PHE A 6 -32.47 -42.70 -0.72
N CYS A 7 -31.21 -42.63 -0.30
CA CYS A 7 -30.57 -41.42 0.17
C CYS A 7 -29.94 -40.69 -1.04
N GLY A 8 -30.65 -39.68 -1.55
CA GLY A 8 -30.13 -38.81 -2.62
C GLY A 8 -29.02 -37.93 -2.11
N LEU A 9 -27.82 -38.15 -2.60
CA LEU A 9 -26.64 -37.30 -2.34
C LEU A 9 -26.71 -36.08 -3.27
N ALA A 10 -27.18 -34.96 -2.77
CA ALA A 10 -27.06 -33.67 -3.45
C ALA A 10 -25.64 -33.15 -3.30
N LEU A 11 -24.85 -33.23 -4.36
CA LEU A 11 -23.56 -32.52 -4.47
C LEU A 11 -23.85 -31.04 -4.69
N ALA A 12 -23.77 -30.27 -3.63
CA ALA A 12 -23.65 -28.81 -3.72
C ALA A 12 -22.23 -28.47 -4.18
N LEU A 13 -22.09 -28.05 -5.43
CA LEU A 13 -20.87 -27.42 -5.90
C LEU A 13 -20.79 -26.02 -5.24
N ALA A 14 -20.10 -25.93 -4.12
CA ALA A 14 -19.71 -24.66 -3.55
C ALA A 14 -18.64 -24.07 -4.47
N SER A 15 -19.04 -23.11 -5.30
CA SER A 15 -18.14 -22.20 -5.98
C SER A 15 -17.44 -21.38 -4.90
N CYS A 16 -16.18 -21.68 -4.61
CA CYS A 16 -15.32 -20.83 -3.82
C CYS A 16 -15.01 -19.58 -4.61
N ALA A 17 -15.86 -18.57 -4.49
CA ALA A 17 -15.44 -17.20 -4.71
C ALA A 17 -14.64 -16.78 -3.47
N ASN A 18 -13.34 -16.85 -3.57
CA ASN A 18 -12.43 -16.41 -2.51
C ASN A 18 -12.40 -14.89 -2.52
N GLU A 19 -13.31 -14.27 -1.80
CA GLU A 19 -13.25 -12.86 -1.45
C GLU A 19 -12.84 -12.71 0.02
N ASP A 20 -11.59 -13.00 0.33
CA ASP A 20 -10.99 -12.57 1.59
C ASP A 20 -10.63 -11.09 1.51
N VAL A 21 -11.65 -10.25 1.58
CA VAL A 21 -11.51 -8.89 2.05
C VAL A 21 -11.61 -8.96 3.57
N ALA A 22 -10.50 -8.88 4.26
CA ALA A 22 -10.48 -8.71 5.70
C ALA A 22 -11.17 -7.39 6.07
N GLN A 23 -12.49 -7.45 6.25
CA GLN A 23 -13.28 -6.37 6.79
C GLN A 23 -13.26 -6.50 8.31
N GLY A 24 -12.34 -5.75 8.93
CA GLY A 24 -12.29 -5.62 10.37
C GLY A 24 -13.57 -5.00 10.92
N THR A 25 -14.27 -5.81 11.72
CA THR A 25 -15.14 -5.50 12.88
C THR A 25 -16.18 -4.40 12.80
N THR A 26 -17.41 -4.86 13.01
CA THR A 26 -18.59 -4.22 13.61
C THR A 26 -18.28 -3.08 14.57
N GLY A 27 -18.29 -1.86 14.04
CA GLY A 27 -18.55 -0.64 14.81
C GLY A 27 -19.84 -0.07 14.27
N THR A 28 -20.74 0.32 15.15
CA THR A 28 -22.02 0.98 14.89
C THR A 28 -21.83 2.07 13.83
N GLU A 29 -22.38 1.86 12.63
CA GLU A 29 -22.34 2.84 11.56
C GLU A 29 -23.18 4.06 11.96
N THR A 30 -22.51 5.07 12.50
CA THR A 30 -23.06 6.42 12.52
C THR A 30 -22.96 6.97 11.09
N ASP A 31 -24.03 7.59 10.65
CA ASP A 31 -24.43 8.07 9.31
C ASP A 31 -23.44 9.04 8.59
N ASN A 32 -22.14 8.92 8.83
CA ASN A 32 -21.06 9.74 8.23
C ASN A 32 -20.57 9.26 6.86
N ASN A 33 -21.17 8.20 6.30
CA ASN A 33 -20.71 7.58 5.04
C ASN A 33 -21.27 8.24 3.76
N LYS A 34 -22.08 9.26 3.85
CA LYS A 34 -22.83 9.82 2.69
C LYS A 34 -21.96 10.52 1.64
N ASN A 35 -20.66 10.79 1.93
CA ASN A 35 -19.75 11.50 1.01
C ASN A 35 -18.40 10.82 0.84
N LEU A 36 -18.31 9.50 1.06
CA LEU A 36 -17.06 8.78 0.91
C LEU A 36 -17.02 8.01 -0.40
N THR A 37 -16.02 8.29 -1.22
CA THR A 37 -15.74 7.57 -2.47
C THR A 37 -14.71 6.49 -2.22
N THR A 38 -14.92 5.30 -2.81
CA THR A 38 -13.99 4.17 -2.70
C THR A 38 -12.90 4.28 -3.75
N PHE A 39 -11.65 4.22 -3.29
CA PHE A 39 -10.46 4.05 -4.11
C PHE A 39 -9.86 2.68 -3.81
N VAL A 40 -9.73 1.83 -4.81
CA VAL A 40 -9.27 0.44 -4.67
C VAL A 40 -7.84 0.35 -5.17
N ALA A 41 -6.92 0.07 -4.27
CA ALA A 41 -5.58 -0.32 -4.64
C ALA A 41 -5.63 -1.71 -5.27
N GLY A 42 -5.26 -1.82 -6.56
CA GLY A 42 -5.41 -3.04 -7.35
C GLY A 42 -4.54 -4.20 -6.86
N ASP A 43 -4.84 -5.39 -7.36
CA ASP A 43 -4.17 -6.65 -7.01
C ASP A 43 -2.79 -6.82 -7.72
N GLU A 44 -2.40 -5.89 -8.58
CA GLU A 44 -1.15 -6.00 -9.31
C GLU A 44 0.06 -5.80 -8.39
N ALA A 45 1.02 -6.73 -8.48
CA ALA A 45 2.15 -6.90 -7.57
C ALA A 45 3.17 -5.73 -7.54
N LYS A 46 2.94 -4.65 -8.26
CA LYS A 46 3.92 -3.59 -8.48
C LYS A 46 3.80 -2.36 -7.57
N THR A 47 2.83 -2.32 -6.63
CA THR A 47 2.36 -1.02 -6.16
C THR A 47 1.97 -0.97 -4.69
N ARG A 48 2.93 -1.18 -3.76
CA ARG A 48 2.65 -1.21 -2.32
C ARG A 48 3.86 -0.70 -1.54
N THR A 49 3.68 -0.36 -0.27
CA THR A 49 4.59 0.45 0.53
C THR A 49 5.68 -0.33 1.27
N THR A 50 5.55 -1.65 1.38
CA THR A 50 6.56 -2.55 1.96
C THR A 50 6.81 -3.71 1.04
N MET A 51 8.05 -3.96 0.72
CA MET A 51 8.47 -5.07 -0.13
C MET A 51 8.81 -6.31 0.71
N ASP A 52 8.31 -7.47 0.31
CA ASP A 52 8.88 -8.74 0.77
C ASP A 52 10.21 -8.97 0.05
N TYR A 53 11.29 -9.01 0.79
CA TYR A 53 12.64 -9.10 0.24
C TYR A 53 12.87 -10.38 -0.60
N ASN A 54 12.19 -11.48 -0.27
CA ASN A 54 12.37 -12.76 -0.93
C ASN A 54 11.56 -12.87 -2.23
N THR A 55 10.37 -12.26 -2.26
CA THR A 55 9.42 -12.38 -3.37
C THR A 55 9.35 -11.14 -4.24
N GLY A 56 9.86 -10.01 -3.75
CA GLY A 56 9.70 -8.69 -4.39
C GLY A 56 8.26 -8.18 -4.36
N ALA A 57 7.36 -8.85 -3.64
CA ALA A 57 5.98 -8.41 -3.49
C ALA A 57 5.87 -7.24 -2.52
N PHE A 58 5.10 -6.23 -2.90
CA PHE A 58 4.84 -5.06 -2.05
C PHE A 58 3.51 -5.19 -1.34
N TYR A 59 3.37 -4.55 -0.17
CA TYR A 59 2.18 -4.59 0.68
C TYR A 59 1.87 -3.21 1.25
N TRP A 60 0.60 -2.89 1.40
CA TRP A 60 0.14 -1.80 2.25
C TRP A 60 0.34 -2.17 3.72
N GLU A 61 0.67 -1.20 4.54
CA GLU A 61 0.90 -1.38 5.97
C GLU A 61 -0.07 -0.59 6.85
N ALA A 62 -0.06 -0.93 8.13
CA ALA A 62 -0.84 -0.20 9.11
C ALA A 62 -0.53 1.31 9.06
N GLY A 63 -1.60 2.10 8.96
CA GLY A 63 -1.50 3.56 8.95
C GLY A 63 -1.09 4.18 7.61
N ASP A 64 -1.06 3.43 6.52
CA ASP A 64 -0.88 4.01 5.18
C ASP A 64 -2.14 4.74 4.73
N TYR A 65 -1.96 5.95 4.21
CA TYR A 65 -3.02 6.80 3.68
C TYR A 65 -2.70 7.23 2.26
N ILE A 66 -3.74 7.46 1.47
CA ILE A 66 -3.60 8.09 0.16
C ILE A 66 -4.19 9.50 0.18
N TYR A 67 -3.70 10.31 -0.75
CA TYR A 67 -4.19 11.65 -1.00
C TYR A 67 -4.65 11.77 -2.45
N VAL A 68 -5.76 12.47 -2.66
CA VAL A 68 -6.34 12.71 -3.98
C VAL A 68 -6.89 14.13 -4.01
N LYS A 69 -6.76 14.82 -5.14
CA LYS A 69 -7.52 16.07 -5.36
C LYS A 69 -8.89 15.73 -5.94
N ASP A 70 -9.93 16.29 -5.33
CA ASP A 70 -11.32 16.10 -5.78
C ASP A 70 -11.70 17.03 -6.95
N ASP A 71 -12.95 16.97 -7.41
CA ASP A 71 -13.46 17.80 -8.52
C ASP A 71 -13.37 19.30 -8.27
N ASP A 72 -13.34 19.71 -7.00
CA ASP A 72 -13.20 21.12 -6.59
C ASP A 72 -11.71 21.50 -6.37
N ASN A 73 -10.77 20.61 -6.80
CA ASN A 73 -9.30 20.75 -6.64
C ASN A 73 -8.84 20.88 -5.18
N VAL A 74 -9.61 20.31 -4.25
CA VAL A 74 -9.28 20.26 -2.83
C VAL A 74 -8.59 18.95 -2.50
N TRP A 75 -7.50 19.02 -1.73
CA TRP A 75 -6.81 17.84 -1.24
C TRP A 75 -7.66 17.05 -0.24
N GLN A 76 -7.87 15.80 -0.55
CA GLN A 76 -8.58 14.84 0.28
C GLN A 76 -7.63 13.73 0.73
N LYS A 77 -7.62 13.45 2.03
CA LYS A 77 -6.92 12.30 2.63
C LYS A 77 -7.91 11.17 2.86
N SER A 78 -7.53 9.92 2.64
CA SER A 78 -8.37 8.78 2.98
C SER A 78 -8.72 8.78 4.47
N ASN A 79 -9.99 8.49 4.81
CA ASN A 79 -10.47 8.45 6.19
C ASN A 79 -10.11 7.17 6.93
N ASN A 80 -9.72 6.14 6.17
CA ASN A 80 -9.32 4.84 6.69
C ASN A 80 -7.93 4.47 6.20
N ALA A 81 -7.31 3.56 6.92
CA ALA A 81 -6.02 2.97 6.63
C ALA A 81 -6.04 1.47 6.91
N PRO A 82 -5.16 0.67 6.32
CA PRO A 82 -4.96 -0.71 6.74
C PRO A 82 -4.63 -0.78 8.24
N SER A 83 -5.06 -1.84 8.90
CA SER A 83 -4.69 -2.14 10.29
C SER A 83 -3.46 -3.06 10.39
N GLY A 84 -3.00 -3.57 9.27
CA GLY A 84 -1.84 -4.46 9.15
C GLY A 84 -1.39 -4.58 7.70
N LYS A 85 -0.49 -5.51 7.44
CA LYS A 85 0.09 -5.79 6.13
C LYS A 85 -0.95 -6.48 5.22
N VAL A 86 -1.33 -5.82 4.12
CA VAL A 86 -2.33 -6.34 3.17
C VAL A 86 -1.92 -6.10 1.72
N ALA A 87 -2.29 -7.05 0.86
CA ALA A 87 -1.97 -6.98 -0.57
C ALA A 87 -2.84 -5.98 -1.33
N SER A 88 -4.06 -5.74 -0.89
CA SER A 88 -5.03 -4.84 -1.52
C SER A 88 -5.82 -4.13 -0.43
N PHE A 89 -6.23 -2.89 -0.70
CA PHE A 89 -7.02 -2.14 0.28
C PHE A 89 -8.02 -1.21 -0.41
N LYS A 90 -9.17 -1.01 0.25
CA LYS A 90 -10.22 -0.10 -0.18
C LYS A 90 -10.17 1.17 0.67
N PHE A 91 -9.52 2.19 0.15
CA PHE A 91 -9.47 3.50 0.78
C PHE A 91 -10.81 4.22 0.63
N LYS A 92 -11.25 4.89 1.67
CA LYS A 92 -12.44 5.75 1.70
C LYS A 92 -12.00 7.20 1.70
N VAL A 93 -12.24 7.89 0.60
CA VAL A 93 -11.79 9.27 0.39
C VAL A 93 -13.00 10.19 0.40
N PRO A 94 -13.03 11.21 1.29
CA PRO A 94 -14.07 12.23 1.26
C PRO A 94 -13.91 13.12 0.03
N GLY A 95 -14.91 13.93 -0.26
CA GLY A 95 -14.88 14.86 -1.38
C GLY A 95 -15.79 14.43 -2.53
N LYS A 96 -15.74 15.20 -3.60
CA LYS A 96 -16.59 15.04 -4.78
C LYS A 96 -15.78 14.45 -5.92
N PHE A 97 -16.24 13.30 -6.41
CA PHE A 97 -15.57 12.57 -7.49
C PHE A 97 -16.56 12.11 -8.56
N THR A 98 -16.31 12.46 -9.81
CA THR A 98 -17.16 12.12 -10.95
C THR A 98 -16.63 10.88 -11.66
N LYS A 99 -17.47 9.85 -11.84
CA LYS A 99 -17.09 8.53 -12.39
C LYS A 99 -16.41 8.56 -13.77
N GLY A 100 -16.65 9.59 -14.56
CA GLY A 100 -16.04 9.76 -15.89
C GLY A 100 -14.64 10.35 -15.87
N ASN A 101 -14.19 10.85 -14.73
CA ASN A 101 -12.90 11.49 -14.59
C ASN A 101 -11.82 10.50 -14.13
N THR A 102 -10.58 10.87 -14.37
CA THR A 102 -9.39 10.19 -13.83
C THR A 102 -8.77 11.08 -12.77
N TYR A 103 -8.37 10.50 -11.66
CA TYR A 103 -7.79 11.23 -10.54
C TYR A 103 -6.36 10.78 -10.27
N LYS A 104 -5.49 11.73 -9.97
CA LYS A 104 -4.14 11.45 -9.48
C LYS A 104 -4.21 11.03 -8.01
N VAL A 105 -3.57 9.91 -7.71
CA VAL A 105 -3.45 9.36 -6.35
C VAL A 105 -2.00 9.50 -5.91
N TYR A 106 -1.79 9.96 -4.69
CA TYR A 106 -0.48 10.16 -4.10
C TYR A 106 -0.35 9.36 -2.80
N TYR A 107 0.75 8.65 -2.69
CA TYR A 107 1.23 8.07 -1.46
C TYR A 107 2.58 8.72 -1.12
N PRO A 108 2.64 9.67 -0.20
CA PRO A 108 3.87 10.39 0.12
C PRO A 108 4.69 9.72 1.21
N GLY A 109 4.46 8.43 1.48
CA GLY A 109 5.04 7.76 2.62
C GLY A 109 4.43 8.19 3.96
N LYS A 110 4.98 7.66 5.05
CA LYS A 110 4.51 8.00 6.41
C LYS A 110 5.03 9.36 6.89
N ASN A 111 6.07 9.89 6.26
CA ASN A 111 6.70 11.19 6.57
C ASN A 111 6.24 12.32 5.65
N GLY A 112 5.34 12.05 4.71
CA GLY A 112 4.90 13.03 3.74
C GLY A 112 3.47 13.51 3.96
N ASN A 113 3.07 14.43 3.13
CA ASN A 113 1.73 15.00 3.15
C ASN A 113 1.33 15.47 1.75
N GLN A 114 0.14 15.09 1.30
CA GLN A 114 -0.36 15.44 -0.03
C GLN A 114 0.58 14.92 -1.15
N ASP A 115 1.18 15.80 -1.92
CA ASP A 115 2.14 15.50 -2.99
C ASP A 115 3.61 15.65 -2.53
N GLN A 116 3.85 15.82 -1.24
CA GLN A 116 5.20 16.03 -0.72
C GLN A 116 5.70 14.85 0.11
N VAL A 117 6.88 14.37 -0.22
CA VAL A 117 7.58 13.30 0.49
C VAL A 117 8.90 13.83 1.04
N THR A 118 9.27 13.38 2.24
CA THR A 118 10.58 13.67 2.82
C THR A 118 11.44 12.41 2.82
N ILE A 119 12.54 12.44 2.08
CA ILE A 119 13.59 11.42 2.14
C ILE A 119 14.55 11.80 3.24
N SER A 120 14.59 11.01 4.31
CA SER A 120 15.35 11.31 5.51
C SER A 120 16.85 11.09 5.30
N ALA A 121 17.68 12.01 5.81
CA ALA A 121 19.14 11.88 5.78
C ALA A 121 19.65 10.74 6.67
N ALA A 122 18.96 10.46 7.77
CA ALA A 122 19.22 9.33 8.63
C ALA A 122 18.09 8.31 8.52
N GLN A 123 18.43 7.11 8.11
CA GLN A 123 17.50 5.99 7.98
C GLN A 123 18.00 4.84 8.84
N THR A 124 17.10 4.13 9.51
CA THR A 124 17.45 3.02 10.38
C THR A 124 16.72 1.77 9.94
N GLN A 125 17.48 0.72 9.66
CA GLN A 125 16.97 -0.63 9.44
C GLN A 125 17.23 -1.47 10.68
N ALA A 126 16.18 -1.76 11.46
CA ALA A 126 16.32 -2.48 12.73
C ALA A 126 16.60 -3.97 12.53
N THR A 127 16.10 -4.56 11.45
CA THR A 127 16.24 -5.98 11.15
C THR A 127 16.82 -6.15 9.75
N PRO A 128 17.91 -6.93 9.58
CA PRO A 128 18.48 -7.23 8.25
C PRO A 128 17.44 -7.86 7.33
N ASN A 129 17.55 -7.60 6.04
CA ASN A 129 16.68 -8.15 4.99
C ASN A 129 15.18 -7.86 5.18
N THR A 130 14.85 -6.72 5.80
CA THR A 130 13.48 -6.21 5.90
C THR A 130 13.36 -4.82 5.26
N THR A 131 12.14 -4.44 4.96
CA THR A 131 11.81 -3.14 4.36
C THR A 131 10.86 -2.34 5.25
N ASP A 132 10.73 -2.70 6.51
CA ASP A 132 9.78 -2.12 7.48
C ASP A 132 10.01 -0.62 7.70
N HIS A 133 11.23 -0.14 7.42
CA HIS A 133 11.61 1.27 7.52
C HIS A 133 11.27 2.11 6.28
N PHE A 134 10.86 1.51 5.17
CA PHE A 134 10.67 2.23 3.89
C PHE A 134 9.67 3.38 4.02
N GLY A 135 8.49 3.12 4.56
CA GLY A 135 7.43 4.12 4.68
C GLY A 135 7.85 5.37 5.47
N VAL A 136 8.68 5.21 6.52
CA VAL A 136 9.20 6.34 7.33
C VAL A 136 10.49 6.94 6.78
N SER A 137 11.12 6.29 5.79
CA SER A 137 12.37 6.75 5.17
C SER A 137 12.17 7.53 3.88
N GLY A 138 10.94 7.59 3.36
CA GLY A 138 10.62 8.34 2.15
C GLY A 138 10.16 7.48 0.98
N ASP A 139 9.77 6.21 1.22
CA ASP A 139 9.08 5.44 0.18
C ASP A 139 7.77 6.14 -0.22
N CYS A 140 7.57 6.32 -1.51
CA CYS A 140 6.47 7.11 -2.04
C CYS A 140 6.07 6.63 -3.43
N GLY A 141 4.88 6.98 -3.84
CA GLY A 141 4.38 6.63 -5.15
C GLY A 141 3.23 7.49 -5.63
N THR A 142 2.99 7.43 -6.92
CA THR A 142 1.87 8.10 -7.60
C THR A 142 1.09 7.12 -8.45
N ALA A 143 -0.16 7.43 -8.73
CA ALA A 143 -1.00 6.64 -9.62
C ALA A 143 -2.04 7.51 -10.33
N SER A 144 -2.66 6.93 -11.35
CA SER A 144 -3.89 7.44 -11.95
C SER A 144 -5.03 6.45 -11.65
N ALA A 145 -6.10 6.94 -11.04
CA ALA A 145 -7.26 6.15 -10.68
C ALA A 145 -8.41 6.38 -11.65
N SER A 146 -9.00 5.32 -12.16
CA SER A 146 -10.16 5.35 -13.07
C SER A 146 -11.30 4.52 -12.50
N TRP A 147 -12.55 4.92 -12.82
CA TRP A 147 -13.72 4.23 -12.31
C TRP A 147 -13.85 2.80 -12.87
N SER A 148 -14.12 1.87 -12.00
CA SER A 148 -14.45 0.48 -12.32
C SER A 148 -15.86 0.11 -11.80
N ASN A 149 -16.76 -0.25 -12.71
CA ASN A 149 -18.08 -0.71 -12.32
C ASN A 149 -18.02 -2.05 -11.55
N ALA A 150 -17.09 -2.92 -11.94
CA ALA A 150 -16.91 -4.23 -11.28
C ALA A 150 -16.45 -4.11 -9.82
N LYS A 151 -15.61 -3.10 -9.51
CA LYS A 151 -15.12 -2.84 -8.15
C LYS A 151 -15.95 -1.79 -7.39
N ASN A 152 -16.92 -1.15 -8.07
CA ASN A 152 -17.72 -0.04 -7.56
C ASN A 152 -16.85 1.03 -6.88
N GLY A 153 -15.77 1.44 -7.58
CA GLY A 153 -14.79 2.39 -7.06
C GLY A 153 -13.77 2.77 -8.11
N PHE A 154 -12.95 3.77 -7.80
CA PHE A 154 -11.79 4.14 -8.59
C PHE A 154 -10.66 3.15 -8.33
N VAL A 155 -10.17 2.49 -9.37
CA VAL A 155 -9.08 1.50 -9.29
C VAL A 155 -7.78 2.17 -9.69
N PHE A 156 -6.72 1.91 -8.95
CA PHE A 156 -5.38 2.42 -9.23
C PHE A 156 -4.30 1.39 -8.91
N ALA A 157 -3.16 1.57 -9.56
CA ALA A 157 -1.92 0.87 -9.31
C ALA A 157 -0.83 1.91 -9.04
N LEU A 158 -0.19 1.84 -7.87
CA LEU A 158 0.78 2.84 -7.44
C LEU A 158 2.14 2.57 -8.11
N ASP A 159 2.73 3.55 -8.75
CA ASP A 159 4.09 3.51 -9.27
C ASP A 159 5.04 4.13 -8.24
N HIS A 160 6.06 3.36 -7.80
CA HIS A 160 7.07 3.86 -6.87
C HIS A 160 7.91 4.95 -7.52
N GLN A 161 8.16 6.02 -6.78
CA GLN A 161 8.96 7.15 -7.21
C GLN A 161 10.34 7.17 -6.53
N ALA A 162 10.47 6.56 -5.36
CA ALA A 162 11.74 6.48 -4.65
C ALA A 162 12.64 5.37 -5.21
N ALA A 163 13.93 5.68 -5.36
CA ALA A 163 14.96 4.68 -5.65
C ALA A 163 15.43 4.00 -4.35
N ILE A 164 15.70 2.70 -4.43
CA ILE A 164 16.14 1.88 -3.31
C ILE A 164 17.59 1.47 -3.53
N LEU A 165 18.45 1.71 -2.54
CA LEU A 165 19.84 1.24 -2.54
C LEU A 165 19.95 -0.04 -1.70
N VAL A 166 20.48 -1.10 -2.29
CA VAL A 166 20.72 -2.37 -1.61
C VAL A 166 22.20 -2.53 -1.37
N PHE A 167 22.61 -2.59 -0.09
CA PHE A 167 24.01 -2.83 0.30
C PHE A 167 24.16 -4.30 0.68
N GLN A 168 25.10 -4.99 0.01
CA GLN A 168 25.44 -6.39 0.29
C GLN A 168 26.90 -6.47 0.73
N PRO A 169 27.23 -6.11 1.96
CA PRO A 169 28.59 -6.15 2.47
C PRO A 169 29.07 -7.59 2.53
N TYR A 170 30.29 -7.81 2.09
CA TYR A 170 30.94 -9.13 2.06
C TYR A 170 32.35 -9.05 2.64
N THR A 171 32.76 -10.05 3.39
CA THR A 171 34.16 -10.23 3.83
C THR A 171 34.54 -11.70 3.87
N SER A 172 35.77 -12.01 3.47
CA SER A 172 36.40 -13.33 3.66
C SER A 172 37.18 -13.43 4.98
N ASN A 173 37.33 -12.32 5.72
CA ASN A 173 38.01 -12.33 6.99
C ASN A 173 37.13 -12.94 8.08
N THR A 174 37.56 -14.06 8.65
CA THR A 174 36.79 -14.83 9.64
C THR A 174 36.50 -14.07 10.93
N ILE A 175 37.34 -13.12 11.32
CA ILE A 175 37.10 -12.25 12.50
C ILE A 175 35.96 -11.28 12.19
N LEU A 176 35.98 -10.66 11.01
CA LEU A 176 34.95 -9.69 10.60
C LEU A 176 33.60 -10.33 10.30
N GLN A 177 33.55 -11.63 9.98
CA GLN A 177 32.29 -12.34 9.77
C GLN A 177 31.41 -12.42 11.03
N SER A 178 31.99 -12.24 12.22
CA SER A 178 31.27 -12.15 13.50
C SER A 178 30.92 -10.74 13.92
N CYS A 179 31.28 -9.73 13.12
CA CYS A 179 30.99 -8.31 13.40
C CYS A 179 29.66 -7.88 12.78
N TYR A 180 29.12 -6.79 13.30
CA TYR A 180 27.88 -6.17 12.79
C TYR A 180 28.23 -4.92 12.00
N LEU A 181 27.57 -4.72 10.87
CA LEU A 181 27.58 -3.45 10.15
C LEU A 181 26.68 -2.47 10.91
N THR A 182 27.26 -1.38 11.40
CA THR A 182 26.54 -0.41 12.24
C THR A 182 26.17 0.86 11.49
N LYS A 183 26.87 1.19 10.41
CA LYS A 183 26.61 2.40 9.61
C LYS A 183 27.08 2.20 8.17
N VAL A 184 26.25 2.69 7.24
CA VAL A 184 26.64 2.97 5.85
C VAL A 184 26.44 4.47 5.63
N GLU A 185 27.40 5.13 5.01
CA GLU A 185 27.30 6.54 4.65
C GLU A 185 27.36 6.69 3.14
N VAL A 186 26.38 7.38 2.58
CA VAL A 186 26.29 7.66 1.15
C VAL A 186 26.42 9.17 0.96
N THR A 187 27.34 9.56 0.11
CA THR A 187 27.56 10.96 -0.25
C THR A 187 27.31 11.12 -1.75
N SER A 188 26.68 12.21 -2.12
CA SER A 188 26.40 12.56 -3.53
C SER A 188 26.65 14.05 -3.73
N ASP A 189 27.02 14.41 -4.95
CA ASP A 189 27.13 15.82 -5.37
C ASP A 189 25.76 16.47 -5.59
N ASN A 190 24.72 15.65 -5.72
CA ASN A 190 23.33 16.09 -5.78
C ASN A 190 22.66 15.90 -4.42
N ASP A 191 21.67 16.73 -4.15
CA ASP A 191 20.82 16.56 -2.97
C ASP A 191 20.01 15.27 -3.10
N ILE A 192 20.28 14.29 -2.21
CA ILE A 192 19.59 13.00 -2.15
C ILE A 192 18.70 12.85 -0.93
N THR A 193 18.69 13.86 -0.04
CA THR A 193 17.89 13.88 1.18
C THR A 193 17.20 15.21 1.33
N HIS A 194 15.93 15.25 0.95
CA HIS A 194 15.17 16.49 0.87
C HIS A 194 13.66 16.20 0.96
N THR A 195 12.86 17.26 1.04
CA THR A 195 11.43 17.18 0.80
C THR A 195 11.18 17.46 -0.69
N TYR A 196 10.68 16.45 -1.38
CA TYR A 196 10.38 16.48 -2.81
C TYR A 196 8.88 16.63 -3.02
N THR A 197 8.53 17.29 -4.11
CA THR A 197 7.15 17.28 -4.63
C THR A 197 7.04 16.13 -5.62
N LEU A 198 6.07 15.26 -5.40
CA LEU A 198 5.74 14.19 -6.31
C LEU A 198 5.04 14.81 -7.53
N ASP A 199 5.70 14.77 -8.67
CA ASP A 199 5.10 15.17 -9.94
C ASP A 199 4.56 13.92 -10.63
N PRO A 200 3.26 13.84 -10.89
CA PRO A 200 2.61 12.68 -11.47
C PRO A 200 2.77 12.61 -12.98
#